data_fc132cea23f1ac5931400ec8a56b8684
#
_entry.id   fc132cea23f1ac5931400ec8a56b8684
#
_cell.length_a   1.000
_cell.length_b   1.000
_cell.length_c   1.000
_cell.angle_alpha   90.00
_cell.angle_beta   90.00
_cell.angle_gamma   90.00
#
_symmetry.space_group_name_H-M   'P 1'
#
loop_
_entity.id
_entity.type
_entity.pdbx_description
1 polymer ?
#
loop_
_entity_poly.entity_id
_entity_poly.type
_entity_poly.pdbx_seq_one_letter_code
_entity_poly.pdbx_strand_id
1 'polypeptide(L)'
;MNKKINPFAAGCIIVSSLYIIFAVRPLSKELHFSSQWTVSTLRPSDKTEQTDSSPLIPFRFGQNAGYFTSDGEIFSSFTFPYKAAISNDFYSFYGTSGSAIQIFSSTGEKAGIITQPGFPFFTDNGNFLMLPGGQSFAVLSHSGNELWRYENYAPITAFSTSEKGIITGYADGTVKIFDKNGSLLQEYTPGGSDYSVILGAG
;
A
#
# COMPACT_ATOMS: atom_id res chain seq x y z
N MET A 1 8.63 -24.76 -71.03
CA MET A 1 7.28 -25.15 -70.48
C MET A 1 6.82 -24.05 -69.54
N ASN A 2 6.01 -23.08 -70.00
CA ASN A 2 5.46 -22.05 -69.10
C ASN A 2 4.25 -22.65 -68.40
N LYS A 3 4.44 -22.99 -67.11
CA LYS A 3 3.36 -23.44 -66.22
C LYS A 3 2.45 -22.24 -65.92
N LYS A 4 1.27 -22.15 -66.57
CA LYS A 4 0.28 -21.12 -66.26
C LYS A 4 -0.15 -21.31 -64.81
N ILE A 5 0.15 -20.34 -63.98
CA ILE A 5 -0.32 -20.30 -62.59
C ILE A 5 -1.87 -20.16 -62.62
N ASN A 6 -2.58 -21.03 -61.91
CA ASN A 6 -4.00 -20.95 -61.79
C ASN A 6 -4.37 -19.65 -61.05
N PRO A 7 -5.16 -18.72 -61.67
CA PRO A 7 -5.44 -17.41 -61.09
C PRO A 7 -6.20 -17.53 -59.74
N PHE A 8 -6.98 -18.57 -59.59
CA PHE A 8 -7.67 -18.84 -58.31
C PHE A 8 -6.68 -19.19 -57.19
N ALA A 9 -5.69 -20.05 -57.46
CA ALA A 9 -4.65 -20.40 -56.46
C ALA A 9 -3.77 -19.18 -56.11
N ALA A 10 -3.47 -18.32 -57.09
CA ALA A 10 -2.73 -17.08 -56.82
C ALA A 10 -3.55 -16.12 -55.93
N GLY A 11 -4.86 -16.00 -56.16
CA GLY A 11 -5.74 -15.20 -55.32
C GLY A 11 -5.82 -15.70 -53.85
N CYS A 12 -5.96 -17.01 -53.67
CA CYS A 12 -5.96 -17.61 -52.30
C CYS A 12 -4.63 -17.35 -51.57
N ILE A 13 -3.49 -17.44 -52.24
CA ILE A 13 -2.18 -17.17 -51.63
C ILE A 13 -2.09 -15.70 -51.18
N ILE A 14 -2.51 -14.76 -52.05
CA ILE A 14 -2.50 -13.33 -51.74
C ILE A 14 -3.41 -13.03 -50.53
N VAL A 15 -4.62 -13.52 -50.51
CA VAL A 15 -5.58 -13.32 -49.41
C VAL A 15 -5.04 -13.91 -48.09
N SER A 16 -4.50 -15.13 -48.15
CA SER A 16 -3.91 -15.77 -46.95
C SER A 16 -2.68 -15.00 -46.43
N SER A 17 -1.83 -14.50 -47.35
CA SER A 17 -0.67 -13.68 -46.97
C SER A 17 -1.09 -12.36 -46.33
N LEU A 18 -2.08 -11.68 -46.89
CA LEU A 18 -2.64 -10.46 -46.30
C LEU A 18 -3.26 -10.73 -44.93
N TYR A 19 -4.03 -11.84 -44.80
CA TYR A 19 -4.59 -12.23 -43.50
C TYR A 19 -3.51 -12.46 -42.47
N ILE A 20 -2.43 -13.17 -42.79
CA ILE A 20 -1.32 -13.39 -41.86
C ILE A 20 -0.66 -12.07 -41.46
N ILE A 21 -0.42 -11.15 -42.40
CA ILE A 21 0.23 -9.87 -42.13
C ILE A 21 -0.64 -8.96 -41.25
N PHE A 22 -1.94 -8.92 -41.46
CA PHE A 22 -2.83 -7.98 -40.77
C PHE A 22 -3.56 -8.56 -39.56
N ALA A 23 -3.83 -9.87 -39.54
CA ALA A 23 -4.54 -10.52 -38.44
C ALA A 23 -3.60 -11.07 -37.36
N VAL A 24 -2.38 -11.48 -37.72
CA VAL A 24 -1.37 -11.92 -36.74
C VAL A 24 -0.71 -10.68 -36.12
N ARG A 25 -1.36 -10.12 -35.11
CA ARG A 25 -0.71 -9.16 -34.25
C ARG A 25 0.32 -9.91 -33.41
N PRO A 26 1.57 -9.43 -33.28
CA PRO A 26 2.49 -10.00 -32.30
C PRO A 26 1.80 -9.93 -30.94
N LEU A 27 1.71 -11.04 -30.24
CA LEU A 27 1.26 -11.09 -28.85
C LEU A 27 2.04 -10.02 -28.10
N SER A 28 1.32 -9.12 -27.43
CA SER A 28 1.94 -8.18 -26.51
C SER A 28 2.77 -8.98 -25.53
N LYS A 29 4.00 -8.55 -25.29
CA LYS A 29 4.86 -9.19 -24.27
C LYS A 29 4.10 -9.12 -22.97
N GLU A 30 3.64 -10.26 -22.46
CA GLU A 30 3.10 -10.34 -21.13
C GLU A 30 4.21 -10.04 -20.15
N LEU A 31 3.91 -9.21 -19.15
CA LEU A 31 4.81 -8.97 -18.06
C LEU A 31 4.88 -10.25 -17.20
N HIS A 32 6.00 -10.94 -17.27
CA HIS A 32 6.26 -12.08 -16.42
C HIS A 32 7.01 -11.61 -15.17
N PHE A 33 6.43 -11.88 -14.01
CA PHE A 33 7.15 -11.73 -12.75
C PHE A 33 8.00 -12.96 -12.52
N SER A 34 9.32 -12.77 -12.46
CA SER A 34 10.25 -13.80 -12.01
C SER A 34 10.79 -13.43 -10.64
N SER A 35 10.81 -14.40 -9.71
CA SER A 35 11.44 -14.17 -8.39
C SER A 35 12.93 -13.94 -8.58
N GLN A 36 13.44 -12.82 -8.09
CA GLN A 36 14.88 -12.54 -8.08
C GLN A 36 15.56 -13.22 -6.90
N TRP A 37 14.89 -13.29 -5.76
CA TRP A 37 15.37 -13.92 -4.55
C TRP A 37 14.19 -14.47 -3.73
N THR A 38 14.48 -15.38 -2.83
CA THR A 38 13.52 -15.95 -1.89
C THR A 38 14.20 -16.10 -0.54
N VAL A 39 13.56 -15.62 0.52
CA VAL A 39 14.11 -15.68 1.87
C VAL A 39 13.06 -16.18 2.85
N SER A 40 13.50 -16.89 3.89
CA SER A 40 12.61 -17.39 4.94
C SER A 40 12.41 -16.32 6.01
N THR A 41 11.16 -15.96 6.25
CA THR A 41 10.77 -15.01 7.32
C THR A 41 10.69 -15.67 8.70
N LEU A 42 10.87 -16.98 8.79
CA LEU A 42 10.76 -17.75 10.03
C LEU A 42 12.02 -17.71 10.91
N ARG A 43 13.11 -17.21 10.39
CA ARG A 43 14.34 -17.03 11.18
C ARG A 43 14.38 -15.60 11.69
N PRO A 44 14.33 -15.36 13.03
CA PRO A 44 14.68 -14.06 13.57
C PRO A 44 16.09 -13.73 13.11
N SER A 45 16.24 -12.67 12.37
CA SER A 45 17.57 -12.15 12.05
C SER A 45 17.94 -11.21 13.18
N ASP A 46 19.02 -11.49 13.87
CA ASP A 46 19.71 -10.46 14.65
C ASP A 46 20.08 -9.34 13.66
N LYS A 47 19.95 -8.09 14.11
CA LYS A 47 20.19 -6.90 13.29
C LYS A 47 21.49 -7.07 12.51
N THR A 48 21.38 -7.14 11.19
CA THR A 48 22.55 -7.00 10.33
C THR A 48 22.98 -5.52 10.40
N GLU A 49 24.25 -5.25 10.66
CA GLU A 49 24.74 -3.87 10.58
C GLU A 49 24.45 -3.34 9.18
N GLN A 50 23.71 -2.24 9.12
CA GLN A 50 23.37 -1.61 7.86
C GLN A 50 24.67 -1.02 7.26
N THR A 51 25.29 -1.75 6.37
CA THR A 51 26.55 -1.37 5.75
C THR A 51 26.35 -0.37 4.60
N ASP A 52 25.12 -0.28 4.05
CA ASP A 52 24.76 0.60 2.96
C ASP A 52 23.50 1.41 3.28
N SER A 53 23.44 2.64 2.75
CA SER A 53 22.31 3.56 2.85
C SER A 53 21.10 3.17 1.97
N SER A 54 20.94 1.88 1.66
CA SER A 54 19.80 1.36 0.90
C SER A 54 18.51 1.53 1.70
N PRO A 55 17.42 1.98 1.07
CA PRO A 55 16.14 2.13 1.74
C PRO A 55 15.65 0.77 2.25
N LEU A 56 15.20 0.75 3.50
CA LEU A 56 14.60 -0.42 4.11
C LEU A 56 13.15 -0.57 3.62
N ILE A 57 12.81 -1.77 3.18
CA ILE A 57 11.48 -2.10 2.68
C ILE A 57 10.76 -2.91 3.77
N PRO A 58 9.60 -2.42 4.27
CA PRO A 58 8.87 -3.12 5.30
C PRO A 58 8.12 -4.33 4.74
N PHE A 59 8.01 -5.37 5.52
CA PHE A 59 7.13 -6.49 5.23
C PHE A 59 6.31 -6.90 6.44
N ARG A 60 5.12 -7.43 6.18
CA ARG A 60 4.28 -8.11 7.16
C ARG A 60 3.67 -9.35 6.55
N PHE A 61 3.94 -10.49 7.15
CA PHE A 61 3.42 -11.78 6.71
C PHE A 61 3.00 -12.64 7.91
N GLY A 62 1.71 -12.88 8.06
CA GLY A 62 1.15 -13.55 9.23
C GLY A 62 1.46 -12.78 10.51
N GLN A 63 2.13 -13.44 11.46
CA GLN A 63 2.58 -12.87 12.73
C GLN A 63 4.05 -12.41 12.72
N ASN A 64 4.65 -12.34 11.52
CA ASN A 64 6.00 -11.84 11.34
C ASN A 64 5.98 -10.50 10.60
N ALA A 65 6.84 -9.60 11.03
CA ALA A 65 7.09 -8.35 10.36
C ALA A 65 8.58 -8.02 10.42
N GLY A 66 9.02 -7.08 9.62
CA GLY A 66 10.41 -6.65 9.60
C GLY A 66 10.75 -5.82 8.40
N TYR A 67 12.03 -5.73 8.15
CA TYR A 67 12.59 -4.94 7.06
C TYR A 67 13.60 -5.77 6.27
N PHE A 68 13.64 -5.53 4.97
CA PHE A 68 14.63 -6.10 4.07
C PHE A 68 15.20 -5.00 3.15
N THR A 69 16.37 -5.26 2.58
CA THR A 69 16.98 -4.40 1.58
C THR A 69 16.50 -4.76 0.18
N SER A 70 16.71 -3.88 -0.80
CA SER A 70 16.41 -4.15 -2.21
C SER A 70 17.08 -5.41 -2.75
N ASP A 71 18.21 -5.81 -2.15
CA ASP A 71 18.97 -7.00 -2.56
C ASP A 71 18.46 -8.29 -1.91
N GLY A 72 17.42 -8.18 -1.06
CA GLY A 72 16.76 -9.33 -0.44
C GLY A 72 17.39 -9.79 0.87
N GLU A 73 18.29 -9.01 1.45
CA GLU A 73 18.80 -9.29 2.80
C GLU A 73 17.81 -8.85 3.86
N ILE A 74 17.54 -9.71 4.83
CA ILE A 74 16.70 -9.37 5.99
C ILE A 74 17.53 -8.53 6.96
N PHE A 75 17.17 -7.25 7.08
CA PHE A 75 17.76 -6.35 8.05
C PHE A 75 17.26 -6.64 9.47
N SER A 76 15.95 -6.83 9.64
CA SER A 76 15.35 -7.21 10.91
C SER A 76 14.10 -8.03 10.69
N SER A 77 13.85 -9.00 11.57
CA SER A 77 12.61 -9.78 11.57
C SER A 77 12.16 -10.03 13.00
N PHE A 78 10.89 -9.83 13.27
CA PHE A 78 10.31 -9.99 14.59
C PHE A 78 8.92 -10.61 14.50
N THR A 79 8.57 -11.36 15.53
CA THR A 79 7.23 -11.94 15.70
C THR A 79 6.43 -11.09 16.67
N PHE A 80 5.17 -10.80 16.35
CA PHE A 80 4.30 -10.01 17.21
C PHE A 80 3.04 -10.80 17.59
N PRO A 81 2.54 -10.65 18.85
CA PRO A 81 1.47 -11.52 19.35
C PRO A 81 0.06 -11.13 18.88
N TYR A 82 -0.17 -9.87 18.51
CA TYR A 82 -1.51 -9.36 18.17
C TYR A 82 -1.55 -8.68 16.82
N LYS A 83 -1.23 -7.38 16.77
CA LYS A 83 -1.24 -6.55 15.58
C LYS A 83 0.03 -5.73 15.48
N ALA A 84 0.43 -5.40 14.26
CA ALA A 84 1.52 -4.52 13.97
C ALA A 84 1.10 -3.47 12.95
N ALA A 85 1.54 -2.23 13.16
CA ALA A 85 1.59 -1.19 12.15
C ALA A 85 3.05 -1.04 11.74
N ILE A 86 3.33 -0.93 10.45
CA ILE A 86 4.69 -0.82 9.91
C ILE A 86 4.67 0.06 8.66
N SER A 87 5.67 0.92 8.53
CA SER A 87 6.00 1.72 7.34
C SER A 87 7.50 1.65 7.09
N ASN A 88 8.01 2.39 6.12
CA ASN A 88 9.45 2.45 5.83
C ASN A 88 10.27 2.94 7.03
N ASP A 89 9.72 3.87 7.82
CA ASP A 89 10.43 4.55 8.90
C ASP A 89 10.09 4.04 10.30
N PHE A 90 8.85 3.58 10.52
CA PHE A 90 8.33 3.27 11.86
C PHE A 90 7.58 1.96 11.92
N TYR A 91 7.60 1.35 13.11
CA TYR A 91 6.72 0.25 13.43
C TYR A 91 6.23 0.30 14.89
N SER A 92 5.11 -0.37 15.14
CA SER A 92 4.52 -0.53 16.48
C SER A 92 3.85 -1.88 16.58
N PHE A 93 3.83 -2.43 17.80
CA PHE A 93 3.01 -3.56 18.17
C PHE A 93 1.90 -3.10 19.09
N TYR A 94 0.68 -3.54 18.82
CA TYR A 94 -0.46 -3.12 19.61
C TYR A 94 -1.50 -4.25 19.78
N GLY A 95 -2.22 -4.20 20.90
CA GLY A 95 -3.32 -5.12 21.22
C GLY A 95 -4.66 -4.42 21.12
N THR A 96 -5.68 -5.10 21.65
CA THR A 96 -7.06 -4.58 21.74
C THR A 96 -7.32 -3.73 23.00
N SER A 97 -6.46 -3.83 24.01
CA SER A 97 -6.59 -3.08 25.27
C SER A 97 -5.80 -1.78 25.20
N GLY A 98 -6.42 -0.68 25.60
CA GLY A 98 -5.94 0.69 25.50
C GLY A 98 -4.69 1.05 26.32
N SER A 99 -3.68 0.22 26.29
CA SER A 99 -2.36 0.52 26.84
C SER A 99 -1.58 1.39 25.88
N ALA A 100 -0.65 2.17 26.41
CA ALA A 100 0.27 2.98 25.63
C ALA A 100 1.00 2.13 24.57
N ILE A 101 1.07 2.64 23.34
CA ILE A 101 1.66 1.94 22.20
C ILE A 101 3.03 2.55 21.93
N GLN A 102 4.08 1.74 22.04
CA GLN A 102 5.45 2.18 21.76
C GLN A 102 5.66 2.25 20.24
N ILE A 103 6.23 3.37 19.77
CA ILE A 103 6.71 3.55 18.39
C ILE A 103 8.20 3.27 18.36
N PHE A 104 8.63 2.49 17.38
CA PHE A 104 10.02 2.21 17.08
C PHE A 104 10.36 2.71 15.67
N SER A 105 11.58 3.15 15.48
CA SER A 105 12.15 3.39 14.14
C SER A 105 12.39 2.06 13.42
N SER A 106 12.58 2.10 12.11
CA SER A 106 12.97 0.93 11.31
C SER A 106 14.27 0.28 11.81
N THR A 107 15.16 1.06 12.44
CA THR A 107 16.38 0.57 13.10
C THR A 107 16.13 -0.05 14.47
N GLY A 108 14.89 0.00 14.99
CA GLY A 108 14.49 -0.58 16.28
C GLY A 108 14.77 0.29 17.50
N GLU A 109 15.08 1.56 17.30
CA GLU A 109 15.19 2.54 18.38
C GLU A 109 13.81 3.03 18.81
N LYS A 110 13.66 3.38 20.07
CA LYS A 110 12.41 3.98 20.57
C LYS A 110 12.28 5.40 20.02
N ALA A 111 11.26 5.61 19.18
CA ALA A 111 10.96 6.91 18.57
C ALA A 111 9.92 7.70 19.35
N GLY A 112 8.97 7.02 20.00
CA GLY A 112 7.90 7.69 20.70
C GLY A 112 6.90 6.75 21.36
N ILE A 113 5.81 7.34 21.86
CA ILE A 113 4.74 6.60 22.52
C ILE A 113 3.39 7.23 22.22
N ILE A 114 2.41 6.42 21.84
CA ILE A 114 1.02 6.82 21.66
C ILE A 114 0.29 6.49 22.95
N THR A 115 -0.23 7.50 23.63
CA THR A 115 -0.95 7.33 24.89
C THR A 115 -2.48 7.26 24.72
N GLN A 116 -2.97 7.56 23.53
CA GLN A 116 -4.39 7.55 23.21
C GLN A 116 -4.83 6.17 22.74
N PRO A 117 -6.09 5.77 23.03
CA PRO A 117 -6.65 4.55 22.50
C PRO A 117 -6.88 4.67 20.98
N GLY A 118 -6.59 3.61 20.25
CA GLY A 118 -6.78 3.57 18.79
C GLY A 118 -5.93 2.51 18.12
N PHE A 119 -5.96 2.56 16.80
CA PHE A 119 -5.24 1.62 15.94
C PHE A 119 -4.22 2.40 15.10
N PRO A 120 -2.91 2.25 15.38
CA PRO A 120 -1.87 2.93 14.61
C PRO A 120 -1.90 2.51 13.14
N PHE A 121 -1.70 3.47 12.27
CA PHE A 121 -1.56 3.28 10.84
C PHE A 121 -0.44 4.20 10.33
N PHE A 122 0.64 3.62 9.89
CA PHE A 122 1.83 4.34 9.45
C PHE A 122 1.96 4.26 7.92
N THR A 123 2.31 5.37 7.33
CA THR A 123 2.58 5.51 5.90
C THR A 123 3.86 6.31 5.70
N ASP A 124 4.37 6.36 4.47
CA ASP A 124 5.52 7.19 4.13
C ASP A 124 5.23 8.70 4.24
N ASN A 125 3.94 9.08 4.29
CA ASN A 125 3.50 10.47 4.35
C ASN A 125 3.09 10.93 5.75
N GLY A 126 3.14 10.04 6.76
CA GLY A 126 2.82 10.39 8.14
C GLY A 126 2.34 9.22 9.00
N ASN A 127 2.22 9.51 10.28
CA ASN A 127 1.74 8.61 11.31
C ASN A 127 0.31 8.96 11.68
N PHE A 128 -0.55 7.97 11.69
CA PHE A 128 -1.98 8.13 11.94
C PHE A 128 -2.45 7.19 13.05
N LEU A 129 -3.51 7.59 13.71
CA LEU A 129 -4.24 6.77 14.68
C LEU A 129 -5.72 6.72 14.27
N MET A 130 -6.20 5.55 13.90
CA MET A 130 -7.63 5.33 13.73
C MET A 130 -8.26 5.24 15.10
N LEU A 131 -9.16 6.15 15.42
CA LEU A 131 -9.79 6.23 16.74
C LEU A 131 -10.83 5.11 16.95
N PRO A 132 -11.14 4.75 18.20
CA PRO A 132 -12.17 3.76 18.48
C PRO A 132 -13.50 4.11 17.83
N GLY A 133 -14.19 3.12 17.27
CA GLY A 133 -15.41 3.32 16.48
C GLY A 133 -15.17 3.38 14.96
N GLY A 134 -13.95 3.64 14.53
CA GLY A 134 -13.58 3.61 13.08
C GLY A 134 -14.18 4.76 12.27
N GLN A 135 -14.66 5.82 12.91
CA GLN A 135 -15.29 6.98 12.27
C GLN A 135 -14.35 8.17 12.17
N SER A 136 -13.32 8.19 12.98
CA SER A 136 -12.45 9.32 13.22
C SER A 136 -10.99 8.90 13.18
N PHE A 137 -10.11 9.84 12.87
CA PHE A 137 -8.67 9.62 12.88
C PHE A 137 -7.93 10.82 13.47
N ALA A 138 -6.74 10.55 13.97
CA ALA A 138 -5.79 11.57 14.41
C ALA A 138 -4.51 11.46 13.58
N VAL A 139 -3.86 12.59 13.35
CA VAL A 139 -2.51 12.69 12.79
C VAL A 139 -1.55 12.84 13.94
N LEU A 140 -0.47 12.06 13.92
CA LEU A 140 0.51 12.01 14.99
C LEU A 140 1.85 12.57 14.51
N SER A 141 2.59 13.15 15.43
CA SER A 141 4.02 13.40 15.27
C SER A 141 4.80 12.07 15.28
N HIS A 142 6.08 12.11 14.89
CA HIS A 142 6.98 10.95 14.98
C HIS A 142 7.14 10.44 16.43
N SER A 143 6.97 11.31 17.42
CA SER A 143 7.00 10.95 18.85
C SER A 143 5.68 10.38 19.39
N GLY A 144 4.62 10.31 18.57
CA GLY A 144 3.32 9.77 18.95
C GLY A 144 2.33 10.79 19.55
N ASN A 145 2.71 12.07 19.61
CA ASN A 145 1.81 13.13 20.07
C ASN A 145 0.81 13.48 18.96
N GLU A 146 -0.45 13.71 19.33
CA GLU A 146 -1.47 14.18 18.41
C GLU A 146 -1.13 15.59 17.93
N LEU A 147 -1.16 15.77 16.61
CA LEU A 147 -1.03 17.07 15.97
C LEU A 147 -2.42 17.69 15.73
N TRP A 148 -3.32 16.90 15.18
CA TRP A 148 -4.72 17.25 14.97
C TRP A 148 -5.55 15.99 14.76
N ARG A 149 -6.88 16.10 14.88
CA ARG A 149 -7.82 15.02 14.60
C ARG A 149 -9.00 15.49 13.78
N TYR A 150 -9.64 14.55 13.13
CA TYR A 150 -10.91 14.76 12.48
C TYR A 150 -11.92 13.73 12.99
N GLU A 151 -13.08 14.22 13.40
CA GLU A 151 -14.18 13.41 13.92
C GLU A 151 -15.34 13.42 12.93
N ASN A 152 -15.92 12.27 12.66
CA ASN A 152 -17.07 12.09 11.80
C ASN A 152 -18.04 11.08 12.41
N TYR A 153 -19.25 11.01 11.86
CA TYR A 153 -20.30 10.08 12.29
C TYR A 153 -20.29 8.79 11.47
N ALA A 154 -19.94 8.87 10.18
CA ALA A 154 -19.88 7.71 9.32
C ALA A 154 -18.53 6.99 9.45
N PRO A 155 -18.51 5.64 9.42
CA PRO A 155 -17.28 4.87 9.43
C PRO A 155 -16.38 5.19 8.23
N ILE A 156 -15.07 5.26 8.48
CA ILE A 156 -14.04 5.36 7.45
C ILE A 156 -13.93 4.01 6.75
N THR A 157 -14.10 3.98 5.43
CA THR A 157 -14.03 2.78 4.60
C THR A 157 -12.85 2.80 3.63
N ALA A 158 -12.31 4.00 3.35
CA ALA A 158 -11.12 4.18 2.54
C ALA A 158 -10.27 5.31 3.13
N PHE A 159 -8.95 5.14 3.09
CA PHE A 159 -7.98 6.11 3.61
C PHE A 159 -6.71 6.05 2.77
N SER A 160 -6.29 7.18 2.26
CA SER A 160 -5.04 7.30 1.51
C SER A 160 -4.34 8.61 1.82
N THR A 161 -3.02 8.62 1.63
CA THR A 161 -2.17 9.76 1.96
C THR A 161 -1.20 10.06 0.84
N SER A 162 -0.87 11.33 0.69
CA SER A 162 0.15 11.80 -0.24
C SER A 162 0.97 12.91 0.41
N GLU A 163 2.00 13.37 -0.30
CA GLU A 163 2.75 14.56 0.12
C GLU A 163 1.88 15.83 0.22
N LYS A 164 0.74 15.85 -0.47
CA LYS A 164 -0.16 17.03 -0.51
C LYS A 164 -1.24 17.02 0.56
N GLY A 165 -1.59 15.84 1.09
CA GLY A 165 -2.67 15.72 2.07
C GLY A 165 -3.23 14.33 2.21
N ILE A 166 -4.43 14.26 2.75
CA ILE A 166 -5.13 13.04 3.12
C ILE A 166 -6.47 13.02 2.40
N ILE A 167 -6.85 11.84 1.88
CA ILE A 167 -8.17 11.58 1.35
C ILE A 167 -8.84 10.47 2.18
N THR A 168 -10.08 10.68 2.57
CA THR A 168 -10.89 9.71 3.32
C THR A 168 -12.20 9.46 2.60
N GLY A 169 -12.59 8.20 2.51
CA GLY A 169 -13.90 7.77 2.05
C GLY A 169 -14.70 7.18 3.20
N TYR A 170 -15.99 7.42 3.20
CA TYR A 170 -16.89 7.03 4.28
C TYR A 170 -18.00 6.08 3.82
N ALA A 171 -18.59 5.38 4.78
CA ALA A 171 -19.67 4.42 4.54
C ALA A 171 -20.97 5.10 4.05
N ASP A 172 -21.13 6.40 4.27
CA ASP A 172 -22.27 7.20 3.77
C ASP A 172 -22.06 7.70 2.33
N GLY A 173 -20.93 7.34 1.70
CA GLY A 173 -20.59 7.75 0.33
C GLY A 173 -19.88 9.09 0.24
N THR A 174 -19.58 9.73 1.36
CA THR A 174 -18.87 11.02 1.37
C THR A 174 -17.36 10.79 1.19
N VAL A 175 -16.73 11.64 0.40
CA VAL A 175 -15.27 11.73 0.28
C VAL A 175 -14.83 13.08 0.82
N LYS A 176 -13.79 13.08 1.65
CA LYS A 176 -13.22 14.30 2.23
C LYS A 176 -11.73 14.34 1.96
N ILE A 177 -11.24 15.54 1.61
CA ILE A 177 -9.84 15.80 1.32
C ILE A 177 -9.35 16.87 2.29
N PHE A 178 -8.24 16.56 2.97
CA PHE A 178 -7.60 17.43 3.94
C PHE A 178 -6.19 17.81 3.50
N ASP A 179 -5.75 19.00 3.86
CA ASP A 179 -4.34 19.35 3.83
C ASP A 179 -3.56 18.68 5.00
N LYS A 180 -2.25 18.87 5.04
CA LYS A 180 -1.41 18.34 6.13
C LYS A 180 -1.69 18.98 7.50
N ASN A 181 -2.31 20.14 7.54
CA ASN A 181 -2.64 20.88 8.76
C ASN A 181 -4.05 20.57 9.30
N GLY A 182 -4.79 19.70 8.59
CA GLY A 182 -6.13 19.30 8.99
C GLY A 182 -7.24 20.20 8.44
N SER A 183 -6.92 21.14 7.55
CA SER A 183 -7.95 21.96 6.90
C SER A 183 -8.69 21.12 5.87
N LEU A 184 -10.02 21.09 5.94
CA LEU A 184 -10.85 20.45 4.94
C LEU A 184 -10.80 21.26 3.63
N LEU A 185 -10.19 20.67 2.59
CA LEU A 185 -10.07 21.32 1.28
C LEU A 185 -11.30 21.06 0.42
N GLN A 186 -11.85 19.86 0.48
CA GLN A 186 -12.99 19.49 -0.34
C GLN A 186 -13.79 18.37 0.33
N GLU A 187 -15.11 18.44 0.13
CA GLU A 187 -16.08 17.41 0.49
C GLU A 187 -17.02 17.20 -0.67
N TYR A 188 -17.26 15.96 -1.05
CA TYR A 188 -18.22 15.64 -2.12
C TYR A 188 -18.72 14.19 -1.98
N THR A 189 -19.85 13.91 -2.60
CA THR A 189 -20.40 12.56 -2.70
C THR A 189 -20.39 12.17 -4.18
N PRO A 190 -19.56 11.20 -4.60
CA PRO A 190 -19.57 10.70 -5.99
C PRO A 190 -20.95 10.17 -6.34
N GLY A 191 -21.46 10.54 -7.53
CA GLY A 191 -22.71 10.00 -8.07
C GLY A 191 -22.45 8.76 -8.93
N GLY A 192 -23.54 8.08 -9.30
CA GLY A 192 -23.52 7.01 -10.33
C GLY A 192 -23.35 5.58 -9.82
N SER A 193 -23.41 5.36 -8.50
CA SER A 193 -23.48 4.01 -7.91
C SER A 193 -24.77 3.82 -7.13
N ASP A 194 -25.35 2.64 -7.19
CA ASP A 194 -26.47 2.23 -6.34
C ASP A 194 -26.02 2.00 -4.88
N TYR A 195 -24.73 1.93 -4.64
CA TYR A 195 -24.12 1.79 -3.32
C TYR A 195 -23.37 3.07 -2.95
N SER A 196 -23.75 3.65 -1.82
CA SER A 196 -23.16 4.90 -1.34
C SER A 196 -21.82 4.73 -0.60
N VAL A 197 -21.21 3.56 -0.62
CA VAL A 197 -19.98 3.27 0.13
C VAL A 197 -18.74 3.51 -0.74
N ILE A 198 -17.77 4.26 -0.20
CA ILE A 198 -16.45 4.43 -0.82
C ILE A 198 -15.55 3.27 -0.41
N LEU A 199 -15.16 2.43 -1.37
CA LEU A 199 -14.36 1.23 -1.12
C LEU A 199 -12.85 1.40 -1.38
N GLY A 200 -12.44 2.53 -1.93
CA GLY A 200 -11.04 2.84 -2.20
C GLY A 200 -10.81 4.31 -2.40
N ALA A 201 -9.63 4.78 -2.05
CA ALA A 201 -9.13 6.13 -2.27
C ALA A 201 -7.64 6.04 -2.66
N GLY A 202 -7.22 6.82 -3.66
CA GLY A 202 -5.85 6.86 -4.16
C GLY A 202 -5.59 8.08 -5.03
#